data_4b321ebf23b593c242297b553018fc82
#
_entry.id   4b321ebf23b593c242297b553018fc82
#
_cell.length_a   1.000
_cell.length_b   1.000
_cell.length_c   1.000
_cell.angle_alpha   90.00
_cell.angle_beta   90.00
_cell.angle_gamma   90.00
#
_symmetry.space_group_name_H-M   'P 1'
#
loop_
_entity.id
_entity.type
_entity.pdbx_description
1 polymer ?
#
loop_
_entity_poly.entity_id
_entity_poly.type
_entity_poly.pdbx_seq_one_letter_code
_entity_poly.pdbx_strand_id
1 'polypeptide(L)'
;SSGSSRWSKYGWFLMRTKTKLEYIWLDGYEIQNIRSKIKVIDGVSELTINDIPSWSFDGSSTKQATGADSDCVLKPIRLYKNHNRRNYYIVLCEVFGSDGHPHSSNVRAQLRNYDSLNRDKYWFAFEQEFFMYSEGKPLGWTDNMASQGEYYCGVGSKNVAGRSLSNRHLDKCIDSGI
;
A
#
# COMPACT_ATOMS: atom_id res chain seq x y z
N SER A 1 -18.89 -32.95 42.09
CA SER A 1 -18.40 -32.96 40.67
C SER A 1 -18.02 -31.56 40.26
N SER A 2 -16.70 -31.34 40.23
CA SER A 2 -16.07 -30.07 39.89
C SER A 2 -15.86 -30.02 38.38
N GLY A 3 -16.63 -29.23 37.67
CA GLY A 3 -16.39 -28.90 36.27
C GLY A 3 -15.41 -27.73 36.17
N SER A 4 -14.11 -28.00 36.06
CA SER A 4 -13.14 -26.98 35.73
C SER A 4 -13.25 -26.66 34.24
N SER A 5 -13.76 -25.49 33.89
CA SER A 5 -13.75 -24.97 32.54
C SER A 5 -12.30 -24.71 32.12
N ARG A 6 -11.79 -25.57 31.23
CA ARG A 6 -10.51 -25.40 30.54
C ARG A 6 -10.62 -24.23 29.56
N TRP A 7 -10.47 -23.01 30.04
CA TRP A 7 -10.19 -21.88 29.14
C TRP A 7 -8.77 -22.06 28.61
N SER A 8 -8.70 -22.41 27.34
CA SER A 8 -7.44 -22.68 26.65
C SER A 8 -6.49 -21.49 26.79
N LYS A 9 -5.23 -21.75 27.20
CA LYS A 9 -4.14 -20.75 27.20
C LYS A 9 -3.96 -20.05 25.84
N TYR A 10 -4.43 -20.67 24.76
CA TYR A 10 -4.42 -20.13 23.41
C TYR A 10 -5.43 -18.99 23.19
N GLY A 11 -6.58 -18.99 23.86
CA GLY A 11 -7.56 -17.90 23.79
C GLY A 11 -7.03 -16.59 24.37
N TRP A 12 -6.27 -16.64 25.46
CA TRP A 12 -5.65 -15.47 26.09
C TRP A 12 -4.51 -14.88 25.26
N PHE A 13 -3.76 -15.72 24.55
CA PHE A 13 -2.68 -15.28 23.65
C PHE A 13 -3.24 -14.56 22.42
N LEU A 14 -4.33 -15.07 21.85
CA LEU A 14 -5.02 -14.45 20.70
C LEU A 14 -5.63 -13.09 21.05
N MET A 15 -6.18 -12.93 22.27
CA MET A 15 -6.75 -11.65 22.72
C MET A 15 -5.72 -10.55 22.97
N ARG A 16 -4.43 -10.88 23.12
CA ARG A 16 -3.35 -9.89 23.31
C ARG A 16 -2.62 -9.51 22.03
N THR A 17 -2.88 -10.19 20.94
CA THR A 17 -2.20 -9.92 19.69
C THR A 17 -2.92 -8.80 18.95
N LYS A 18 -2.16 -7.81 18.55
CA LYS A 18 -2.67 -6.66 17.78
C LYS A 18 -2.29 -6.80 16.32
N THR A 19 -3.19 -6.42 15.44
CA THR A 19 -2.94 -6.31 14.00
C THR A 19 -2.94 -4.85 13.60
N LYS A 20 -2.01 -4.47 12.77
CA LYS A 20 -1.85 -3.11 12.25
C LYS A 20 -2.36 -3.07 10.82
N LEU A 21 -3.23 -2.12 10.55
CA LEU A 21 -3.80 -1.84 9.24
C LEU A 21 -3.31 -0.47 8.80
N GLU A 22 -2.38 -0.41 7.87
CA GLU A 22 -1.92 0.84 7.27
C GLU A 22 -2.80 1.18 6.08
N TYR A 23 -3.71 2.11 6.28
CA TYR A 23 -4.58 2.65 5.24
C TYR A 23 -3.76 3.62 4.39
N ILE A 24 -3.69 3.37 3.10
CA ILE A 24 -3.01 4.22 2.13
C ILE A 24 -4.01 4.76 1.11
N TRP A 25 -3.85 6.03 0.73
CA TRP A 25 -4.67 6.70 -0.27
C TRP A 25 -3.88 7.78 -1.00
N LEU A 26 -4.42 8.26 -2.11
CA LEU A 26 -3.88 9.39 -2.85
C LEU A 26 -4.53 10.69 -2.39
N ASP A 27 -3.74 11.73 -2.18
CA ASP A 27 -4.23 13.05 -1.76
C ASP A 27 -4.88 13.85 -2.91
N GLY A 28 -5.30 15.08 -2.64
CA GLY A 28 -5.98 15.95 -3.58
C GLY A 28 -5.08 16.97 -4.29
N TYR A 29 -3.77 16.83 -4.23
CA TYR A 29 -2.85 17.69 -4.97
C TYR A 29 -2.84 17.33 -6.46
N GLU A 30 -2.41 18.26 -7.32
CA GLU A 30 -2.31 18.03 -8.76
C GLU A 30 -1.39 16.84 -9.09
N ILE A 31 -0.22 16.82 -8.46
CA ILE A 31 0.63 15.63 -8.40
C ILE A 31 0.28 14.92 -7.10
N GLN A 32 -0.48 13.85 -7.20
CA GLN A 32 -0.98 13.13 -6.05
C GLN A 32 0.16 12.42 -5.30
N ASN A 33 0.14 12.57 -3.98
CA ASN A 33 1.05 11.85 -3.09
C ASN A 33 0.31 10.76 -2.34
N ILE A 34 1.02 9.70 -2.01
CA ILE A 34 0.51 8.65 -1.14
C ILE A 34 0.51 9.17 0.30
N ARG A 35 -0.65 9.04 0.95
CA ARG A 35 -0.83 9.30 2.38
C ARG A 35 -1.08 8.00 3.10
N SER A 36 -0.73 7.95 4.38
CA SER A 36 -1.06 6.78 5.21
C SER A 36 -1.40 7.15 6.64
N LYS A 37 -2.18 6.27 7.26
CA LYS A 37 -2.44 6.26 8.71
C LYS A 37 -2.68 4.82 9.16
N ILE A 38 -2.34 4.53 10.42
CA ILE A 38 -2.37 3.16 10.95
C ILE A 38 -3.51 3.02 11.95
N LYS A 39 -4.35 2.01 11.74
CA LYS A 39 -5.33 1.53 12.70
C LYS A 39 -4.82 0.25 13.34
N VAL A 40 -5.00 0.14 14.65
CA VAL A 40 -4.69 -1.07 15.39
C VAL A 40 -6.01 -1.74 15.78
N ILE A 41 -6.12 -3.02 15.43
CA ILE A 41 -7.26 -3.86 15.80
C ILE A 41 -6.82 -5.02 16.68
N ASP A 42 -7.77 -5.60 17.41
CA ASP A 42 -7.52 -6.77 18.25
C ASP A 42 -7.55 -8.07 17.43
N GLY A 43 -6.72 -9.01 17.86
CA GLY A 43 -6.67 -10.34 17.27
C GLY A 43 -5.67 -10.47 16.13
N VAL A 44 -5.41 -11.73 15.79
CA VAL A 44 -4.64 -12.16 14.61
C VAL A 44 -5.48 -13.21 13.92
N SER A 45 -5.92 -12.89 12.74
CA SER A 45 -6.48 -13.87 11.82
C SER A 45 -5.97 -13.52 10.43
N GLU A 46 -6.06 -14.44 9.52
CA GLU A 46 -5.95 -14.09 8.12
C GLU A 46 -7.15 -13.21 7.77
N LEU A 47 -6.87 -11.92 7.51
CA LEU A 47 -7.88 -10.95 7.16
C LEU A 47 -8.13 -10.98 5.65
N THR A 48 -9.39 -10.78 5.30
CA THR A 48 -9.83 -10.50 3.93
C THR A 48 -10.24 -9.03 3.81
N ILE A 49 -10.42 -8.54 2.60
CA ILE A 49 -10.86 -7.15 2.39
C ILE A 49 -12.23 -6.87 3.03
N ASN A 50 -13.09 -7.87 3.18
CA ASN A 50 -14.41 -7.74 3.79
C ASN A 50 -14.35 -7.53 5.32
N ASP A 51 -13.23 -7.86 5.94
CA ASP A 51 -13.01 -7.68 7.38
C ASP A 51 -12.51 -6.27 7.72
N ILE A 52 -12.19 -5.46 6.69
CA ILE A 52 -11.56 -4.17 6.88
C ILE A 52 -12.60 -3.05 6.90
N PRO A 53 -12.76 -2.33 8.02
CA PRO A 53 -13.73 -1.25 8.11
C PRO A 53 -13.30 -0.02 7.32
N SER A 54 -14.27 0.75 6.83
CA SER A 54 -14.02 2.11 6.38
C SER A 54 -13.51 2.97 7.53
N TRP A 55 -12.76 4.03 7.21
CA TRP A 55 -12.22 4.93 8.21
C TRP A 55 -12.26 6.38 7.73
N SER A 56 -12.54 7.32 8.62
CA SER A 56 -12.54 8.75 8.30
C SER A 56 -11.17 9.39 8.51
N PHE A 57 -10.93 10.48 7.81
CA PHE A 57 -9.77 11.34 8.00
C PHE A 57 -10.11 12.79 7.69
N ASP A 58 -9.31 13.72 8.19
CA ASP A 58 -9.43 15.14 7.89
C ASP A 58 -8.86 15.45 6.50
N GLY A 59 -9.74 15.65 5.53
CA GLY A 59 -9.39 15.94 4.14
C GLY A 59 -8.81 17.34 3.94
N SER A 60 -8.95 18.26 4.90
CA SER A 60 -8.37 19.61 4.79
C SER A 60 -6.85 19.56 4.76
N SER A 61 -6.26 18.61 5.49
CA SER A 61 -4.80 18.42 5.55
C SER A 61 -4.20 17.79 4.28
N THR A 62 -5.05 17.25 3.40
CA THR A 62 -4.65 16.54 2.17
C THR A 62 -5.19 17.20 0.89
N LYS A 63 -5.70 18.43 0.99
CA LYS A 63 -6.36 19.17 -0.11
C LYS A 63 -7.56 18.43 -0.71
N GLN A 64 -8.32 17.74 0.14
CA GLN A 64 -9.50 16.94 -0.25
C GLN A 64 -10.80 17.44 0.40
N ALA A 65 -10.72 18.45 1.28
CA ALA A 65 -11.89 19.08 1.86
C ALA A 65 -11.61 20.53 2.24
N THR A 66 -12.66 21.28 2.54
CA THR A 66 -12.58 22.60 3.13
C THR A 66 -12.72 22.53 4.65
N GLY A 67 -12.22 23.53 5.39
CA GLY A 67 -12.21 23.49 6.85
C GLY A 67 -13.58 23.42 7.54
N ALA A 68 -14.67 23.71 6.83
CA ALA A 68 -16.03 23.69 7.38
C ALA A 68 -16.68 22.29 7.33
N ASP A 69 -16.31 21.46 6.35
CA ASP A 69 -16.72 20.05 6.20
C ASP A 69 -15.51 19.26 5.75
N SER A 70 -14.68 18.89 6.72
CA SER A 70 -13.36 18.34 6.49
C SER A 70 -13.30 16.80 6.46
N ASP A 71 -14.40 16.13 6.82
CA ASP A 71 -14.40 14.69 6.92
C ASP A 71 -14.47 14.03 5.54
N CYS A 72 -13.44 13.25 5.24
CA CYS A 72 -13.43 12.30 4.13
C CYS A 72 -13.42 10.87 4.64
N VAL A 73 -13.85 9.94 3.78
CA VAL A 73 -13.95 8.52 4.11
C VAL A 73 -13.02 7.71 3.22
N LEU A 74 -12.21 6.88 3.87
CA LEU A 74 -11.40 5.85 3.23
C LEU A 74 -12.21 4.57 3.10
N LYS A 75 -12.49 4.13 1.87
CA LYS A 75 -13.11 2.84 1.58
C LYS A 75 -12.05 1.84 1.14
N PRO A 76 -11.82 0.77 1.88
CA PRO A 76 -10.88 -0.28 1.51
C PRO A 76 -11.26 -0.95 0.19
N ILE A 77 -10.27 -1.17 -0.69
CA ILE A 77 -10.45 -1.81 -1.99
C ILE A 77 -9.51 -2.99 -2.23
N ARG A 78 -8.36 -3.02 -1.57
CA ARG A 78 -7.40 -4.12 -1.61
C ARG A 78 -6.67 -4.23 -0.29
N LEU A 79 -6.30 -5.45 0.05
CA LEU A 79 -5.56 -5.79 1.26
C LEU A 79 -4.31 -6.56 0.89
N TYR A 80 -3.15 -6.09 1.35
CA TYR A 80 -1.86 -6.73 1.13
C TYR A 80 -1.21 -7.06 2.47
N LYS A 81 -0.77 -8.30 2.65
CA LYS A 81 -0.02 -8.71 3.84
C LYS A 81 1.42 -8.21 3.73
N ASN A 82 1.88 -7.47 4.75
CA ASN A 82 3.27 -7.07 4.81
C ASN A 82 4.11 -8.17 5.47
N HIS A 83 4.78 -8.98 4.67
CA HIS A 83 5.56 -10.13 5.15
C HIS A 83 6.83 -9.76 5.92
N ASN A 84 7.26 -8.49 5.87
CA ASN A 84 8.39 -7.98 6.66
C ASN A 84 8.02 -7.57 8.09
N ARG A 85 6.73 -7.40 8.36
CA ARG A 85 6.21 -6.93 9.64
C ARG A 85 5.17 -7.90 10.16
N ARG A 86 5.38 -8.36 11.39
CA ARG A 86 4.41 -9.24 12.04
C ARG A 86 3.07 -8.54 12.22
N ASN A 87 1.98 -9.22 11.82
CA ASN A 87 0.60 -8.75 11.96
C ASN A 87 0.40 -7.35 11.37
N TYR A 88 0.83 -7.18 10.15
CA TYR A 88 0.81 -5.89 9.46
C TYR A 88 0.24 -6.06 8.06
N TYR A 89 -0.76 -5.24 7.74
CA TYR A 89 -1.39 -5.21 6.42
C TYR A 89 -1.37 -3.79 5.86
N ILE A 90 -1.22 -3.67 4.56
CA ILE A 90 -1.43 -2.45 3.79
C ILE A 90 -2.82 -2.51 3.20
N VAL A 91 -3.62 -1.48 3.43
CA VAL A 91 -5.01 -1.34 2.99
C VAL A 91 -5.06 -0.24 1.95
N LEU A 92 -5.16 -0.60 0.67
CA LEU A 92 -5.36 0.40 -0.38
C LEU A 92 -6.80 0.88 -0.36
N CYS A 93 -6.98 2.20 -0.33
CA CYS A 93 -8.28 2.84 -0.18
C CYS A 93 -8.61 3.79 -1.33
N GLU A 94 -9.89 3.93 -1.57
CA GLU A 94 -10.50 5.03 -2.31
C GLU A 94 -11.00 6.11 -1.36
N VAL A 95 -10.99 7.37 -1.82
CA VAL A 95 -11.50 8.50 -1.04
C VAL A 95 -12.93 8.86 -1.46
N PHE A 96 -13.78 9.04 -0.47
CA PHE A 96 -15.16 9.49 -0.61
C PHE A 96 -15.37 10.75 0.22
N GLY A 97 -16.26 11.64 -0.21
CA GLY A 97 -16.71 12.77 0.59
C GLY A 97 -17.62 12.34 1.75
N SER A 98 -17.92 13.28 2.64
CA SER A 98 -18.90 13.11 3.74
C SER A 98 -20.31 12.80 3.21
N ASP A 99 -20.63 13.23 2.00
CA ASP A 99 -21.87 12.94 1.26
C ASP A 99 -21.97 11.50 0.76
N GLY A 100 -20.92 10.70 0.92
CA GLY A 100 -20.86 9.31 0.47
C GLY A 100 -20.59 9.11 -1.02
N HIS A 101 -20.34 10.19 -1.77
CA HIS A 101 -19.94 10.13 -3.17
C HIS A 101 -18.41 10.06 -3.32
N PRO A 102 -17.91 9.47 -4.43
CA PRO A 102 -16.47 9.49 -4.72
C PRO A 102 -15.97 10.93 -4.74
N HIS A 103 -14.89 11.19 -3.98
CA HIS A 103 -14.25 12.50 -3.99
C HIS A 103 -13.68 12.81 -5.39
N SER A 104 -13.61 14.08 -5.78
CA SER A 104 -13.11 14.50 -7.10
C SER A 104 -11.67 14.04 -7.39
N SER A 105 -10.84 13.88 -6.37
CA SER A 105 -9.48 13.31 -6.48
C SER A 105 -9.45 11.78 -6.67
N ASN A 106 -10.60 11.11 -6.55
CA ASN A 106 -10.69 9.65 -6.67
C ASN A 106 -10.84 9.23 -8.15
N VAL A 107 -9.76 9.31 -8.90
CA VAL A 107 -9.75 8.93 -10.32
C VAL A 107 -10.06 7.45 -10.55
N ARG A 108 -9.78 6.60 -9.55
CA ARG A 108 -10.09 5.17 -9.62
C ARG A 108 -11.59 4.90 -9.73
N ALA A 109 -12.43 5.71 -9.12
CA ALA A 109 -13.88 5.57 -9.20
C ALA A 109 -14.41 5.65 -10.64
N GLN A 110 -13.71 6.37 -11.52
CA GLN A 110 -14.08 6.49 -12.93
C GLN A 110 -13.98 5.14 -13.65
N LEU A 111 -13.10 4.24 -13.22
CA LEU A 111 -12.96 2.91 -13.83
C LEU A 111 -14.23 2.06 -13.71
N ARG A 112 -15.09 2.33 -12.72
CA ARG A 112 -16.38 1.60 -12.59
C ARG A 112 -17.30 1.84 -13.76
N ASN A 113 -17.17 2.97 -14.44
CA ASN A 113 -17.96 3.28 -15.65
C ASN A 113 -17.58 2.40 -16.85
N TYR A 114 -16.43 1.72 -16.76
CA TYR A 114 -15.90 0.83 -17.79
C TYR A 114 -16.01 -0.65 -17.43
N ASP A 115 -16.80 -0.99 -16.41
CA ASP A 115 -16.99 -2.40 -15.97
C ASP A 115 -17.64 -3.27 -17.07
N SER A 116 -18.30 -2.66 -18.06
CA SER A 116 -18.80 -3.34 -19.26
C SER A 116 -17.69 -3.76 -20.24
N LEU A 117 -16.49 -3.19 -20.10
CA LEU A 117 -15.33 -3.65 -20.87
C LEU A 117 -14.94 -5.03 -20.35
N ASN A 118 -14.95 -5.99 -21.25
CA ASN A 118 -14.62 -7.37 -20.94
C ASN A 118 -13.19 -7.45 -20.39
N ARG A 119 -13.06 -7.54 -19.08
CA ARG A 119 -11.78 -7.50 -18.33
C ARG A 119 -10.81 -8.58 -18.80
N ASP A 120 -11.31 -9.70 -19.29
CA ASP A 120 -10.51 -10.84 -19.71
C ASP A 120 -9.79 -10.63 -21.05
N LYS A 121 -10.10 -9.56 -21.78
CA LYS A 121 -9.52 -9.27 -23.11
C LYS A 121 -8.36 -8.30 -23.07
N TYR A 122 -8.16 -7.57 -21.99
CA TYR A 122 -7.17 -6.50 -21.93
C TYR A 122 -6.11 -6.82 -20.87
N TRP A 123 -4.87 -6.77 -21.30
CA TRP A 123 -3.71 -6.89 -20.44
C TRP A 123 -3.06 -5.52 -20.30
N PHE A 124 -2.73 -5.14 -19.08
CA PHE A 124 -2.03 -3.90 -18.77
C PHE A 124 -0.77 -4.23 -17.99
N ALA A 125 0.31 -3.51 -18.31
CA ALA A 125 1.54 -3.57 -17.57
C ALA A 125 2.07 -2.15 -17.35
N PHE A 126 2.87 -1.99 -16.32
CA PHE A 126 3.56 -0.74 -16.01
C PHE A 126 5.04 -1.02 -15.85
N GLU A 127 5.88 -0.18 -16.42
CA GLU A 127 7.31 -0.16 -16.19
C GLU A 127 7.62 1.04 -15.30
N GLN A 128 8.05 0.78 -14.07
CA GLN A 128 8.44 1.83 -13.14
C GLN A 128 9.93 2.08 -13.26
N GLU A 129 10.28 3.21 -13.87
CA GLU A 129 11.67 3.64 -13.98
C GLU A 129 12.04 4.54 -12.79
N PHE A 130 13.20 4.31 -12.20
CA PHE A 130 13.70 5.09 -11.07
C PHE A 130 15.22 5.03 -10.97
N PHE A 131 15.78 6.03 -10.31
CA PHE A 131 17.18 6.02 -9.89
C PHE A 131 17.31 5.70 -8.42
N MET A 132 18.25 4.82 -8.08
CA MET A 132 18.68 4.64 -6.70
C MET A 132 19.76 5.66 -6.38
N TYR A 133 19.69 6.28 -5.22
CA TYR A 133 20.66 7.28 -4.77
C TYR A 133 21.39 6.79 -3.53
N SER A 134 22.69 7.14 -3.44
CA SER A 134 23.49 7.03 -2.23
C SER A 134 24.35 8.27 -2.11
N GLU A 135 24.38 8.87 -0.92
CA GLU A 135 25.17 10.08 -0.63
C GLU A 135 24.98 11.24 -1.64
N GLY A 136 23.74 11.41 -2.09
CA GLY A 136 23.36 12.50 -3.00
C GLY A 136 23.72 12.27 -4.49
N LYS A 137 24.24 11.09 -4.82
CA LYS A 137 24.55 10.70 -6.21
C LYS A 137 23.76 9.46 -6.63
N PRO A 138 23.43 9.28 -7.91
CA PRO A 138 22.90 8.01 -8.40
C PRO A 138 23.83 6.86 -8.04
N LEU A 139 23.27 5.78 -7.51
CA LEU A 139 24.01 4.62 -7.05
C LEU A 139 24.81 3.99 -8.20
N GLY A 140 26.11 3.83 -7.98
CA GLY A 140 27.03 3.24 -8.96
C GLY A 140 27.52 4.20 -10.04
N TRP A 141 27.10 5.47 -10.05
CA TRP A 141 27.60 6.46 -11.00
C TRP A 141 29.00 6.94 -10.61
N THR A 142 29.85 7.02 -11.62
CA THR A 142 31.20 7.62 -11.54
C THR A 142 31.23 8.92 -12.32
N ASP A 143 32.24 9.77 -12.08
CA ASP A 143 32.36 11.08 -12.73
C ASP A 143 32.54 11.00 -14.26
N ASN A 144 32.95 9.83 -14.78
CA ASN A 144 33.17 9.59 -16.20
C ASN A 144 32.06 8.75 -16.86
N MET A 145 30.94 8.56 -16.19
CA MET A 145 29.87 7.71 -16.71
C MET A 145 29.06 8.43 -17.81
N ALA A 146 28.73 7.71 -18.87
CA ALA A 146 27.87 8.22 -19.92
C ALA A 146 26.46 8.51 -19.36
N SER A 147 25.76 9.51 -19.90
CA SER A 147 24.42 9.92 -19.46
C SER A 147 23.37 8.82 -19.51
N GLN A 148 23.58 7.83 -20.36
CA GLN A 148 22.65 6.71 -20.57
C GLN A 148 22.88 5.52 -19.64
N GLY A 149 23.81 5.59 -18.70
CA GLY A 149 24.11 4.53 -17.75
C GLY A 149 24.61 3.23 -18.39
N GLU A 150 25.63 2.64 -17.80
CA GLU A 150 26.28 1.45 -18.34
C GLU A 150 25.71 0.15 -17.79
N TYR A 151 24.71 0.24 -16.90
CA TYR A 151 24.21 -0.90 -16.12
C TYR A 151 22.96 -1.56 -16.69
N TYR A 152 22.43 -1.05 -17.81
CA TYR A 152 21.23 -1.62 -18.43
C TYR A 152 21.41 -3.10 -18.74
N CYS A 153 20.57 -3.94 -18.17
CA CYS A 153 20.63 -5.40 -18.28
C CYS A 153 22.00 -6.01 -17.95
N GLY A 154 22.84 -5.30 -17.21
CA GLY A 154 24.19 -5.74 -16.86
C GLY A 154 24.20 -6.97 -15.96
N VAL A 155 25.25 -7.78 -16.10
CA VAL A 155 25.49 -8.97 -15.28
C VAL A 155 26.90 -8.93 -14.70
N GLY A 156 27.03 -9.34 -13.45
CA GLY A 156 28.31 -9.35 -12.73
C GLY A 156 28.56 -8.08 -11.92
N SER A 157 29.36 -8.21 -10.87
CA SER A 157 29.55 -7.17 -9.85
C SER A 157 30.13 -5.84 -10.37
N LYS A 158 30.84 -5.88 -11.50
CA LYS A 158 31.40 -4.69 -12.16
C LYS A 158 30.37 -3.97 -13.04
N ASN A 159 29.32 -4.65 -13.45
CA ASN A 159 28.37 -4.20 -14.46
C ASN A 159 26.99 -3.91 -13.89
N VAL A 160 26.82 -3.96 -12.59
CA VAL A 160 25.53 -3.69 -11.93
C VAL A 160 25.72 -2.94 -10.62
N ALA A 161 24.77 -2.06 -10.32
CA ALA A 161 24.65 -1.42 -9.02
C ALA A 161 23.24 -1.64 -8.49
N GLY A 162 23.09 -1.86 -7.17
CA GLY A 162 21.77 -1.99 -6.53
C GLY A 162 21.02 -3.29 -6.78
N ARG A 163 21.60 -4.32 -7.41
CA ARG A 163 20.94 -5.59 -7.74
C ARG A 163 20.29 -6.25 -6.51
N SER A 164 20.98 -6.27 -5.39
CA SER A 164 20.45 -6.87 -4.17
C SER A 164 19.21 -6.13 -3.65
N LEU A 165 19.13 -4.82 -3.84
CA LEU A 165 17.95 -4.01 -3.49
C LEU A 165 16.79 -4.32 -4.44
N SER A 166 17.04 -4.35 -5.76
CA SER A 166 16.03 -4.71 -6.76
C SER A 166 15.46 -6.11 -6.53
N ASN A 167 16.31 -7.09 -6.26
CA ASN A 167 15.85 -8.46 -5.98
C ASN A 167 14.98 -8.51 -4.73
N ARG A 168 15.39 -7.86 -3.64
CA ARG A 168 14.55 -7.79 -2.43
C ARG A 168 13.22 -7.09 -2.67
N HIS A 169 13.20 -6.05 -3.51
CA HIS A 169 11.96 -5.39 -3.89
C HIS A 169 11.04 -6.34 -4.67
N LEU A 170 11.59 -7.04 -5.67
CA LEU A 170 10.86 -8.05 -6.44
C LEU A 170 10.25 -9.12 -5.53
N ASP A 171 11.05 -9.70 -4.62
CA ASP A 171 10.57 -10.69 -3.66
C ASP A 171 9.39 -10.14 -2.83
N LYS A 172 9.45 -8.87 -2.42
CA LYS A 172 8.36 -8.24 -1.66
C LYS A 172 7.08 -8.06 -2.47
N CYS A 173 7.20 -7.70 -3.73
CA CYS A 173 6.05 -7.61 -4.63
C CYS A 173 5.38 -8.98 -4.78
N ILE A 174 6.18 -10.02 -5.07
CA ILE A 174 5.69 -11.41 -5.21
C ILE A 174 5.01 -11.89 -3.91
N ASP A 175 5.67 -11.71 -2.76
CA ASP A 175 5.13 -12.09 -1.45
C ASP A 175 3.81 -11.39 -1.13
N SER A 176 3.62 -10.18 -1.64
CA SER A 176 2.40 -9.38 -1.45
C SER A 176 1.30 -9.70 -2.46
N GLY A 177 1.56 -10.56 -3.43
CA GLY A 177 0.60 -10.94 -4.47
C GLY A 177 0.44 -9.90 -5.59
N ILE A 178 1.51 -9.16 -5.84
CA ILE A 178 1.59 -8.14 -6.90
C ILE A 178 2.34 -8.72 -8.11
#